data_254ac275dd302c1884c785b69f280c25
#
_entry.id   254ac275dd302c1884c785b69f280c25
#
_cell.length_a   1.000
_cell.length_b   1.000
_cell.length_c   1.000
_cell.angle_alpha   90.00
_cell.angle_beta   90.00
_cell.angle_gamma   90.00
#
_symmetry.space_group_name_H-M   'P 1'
#
loop_
_entity.id
_entity.type
_entity.pdbx_description
1 polymer ?
#
loop_
_entity_poly.entity_id
_entity_poly.type
_entity_poly.pdbx_seq_one_letter_code
_entity_poly.pdbx_strand_id
1 'polypeptide(L)'
;MTGKWAYHAILLRVIQAIGLTSIPRKDLPPAVDDVSFEVHASRVTALLGASGAGRTAVLRLMLELQPGRGVTHFRGRPLHRIARPSHEVGALLGDVPGHPAHTVRGHLRMLSAAVGVSVRRADEVLEAVGLGSLRDERLGALSRGMDRRLGLARALLADPHTLVLDDPSHGLSAREGRWLHGMLRAHATRGGTVLFTTGDPEEAARTADRVLTLDNGRLVADQEAADFARTRLRPRVTVRSPHAARLGTLLANEGKTARRSVEVVHEDGNRLSVYGSTCADIGETAFRNGVLVHQLADEIGDMGPHASAATASSRPGEALEPGGPSPLPPPISVRPAPGPLRPLRYEVRRATGTGTGYGIAAAVLVLSALVCLLLARIGHTPQHRLLAAWPRELPLPPAALGAGLLGAHAFGDEFRHPVLAGPWGGIPRSLGLLAAKLLVAGGAALTLALLAAGGDLGTLYLFHGRELAEAPADWPSLAASWIGLLVGCAWAGVLAAGIFRSTSAGLAAVLAVPVLVVPLVQKAWGPLLRAAADFSARIHESAPPRWPFGGERCVAVLARMIAQPVGSALALSVTALLCAYLLATRCSRAR
;
A
#
# COMPACT_ATOMS: atom_id res chain seq x y z
N MET A 1 -27.70 -0.35 -39.34
CA MET A 1 -27.44 -1.63 -38.64
C MET A 1 -25.99 -1.80 -38.16
N THR A 2 -25.06 -0.96 -38.55
CA THR A 2 -23.62 -1.03 -38.26
C THR A 2 -23.23 -0.58 -36.80
N GLY A 3 -23.99 0.29 -36.20
CA GLY A 3 -23.63 0.81 -34.86
C GLY A 3 -23.83 -0.18 -33.68
N LYS A 4 -24.78 -1.09 -33.79
CA LYS A 4 -25.09 -2.06 -32.71
C LYS A 4 -24.02 -3.17 -32.58
N TRP A 5 -23.43 -3.57 -33.70
CA TRP A 5 -22.36 -4.56 -33.77
C TRP A 5 -21.02 -3.98 -33.27
N ALA A 6 -20.73 -2.73 -33.61
CA ALA A 6 -19.54 -2.04 -33.11
C ALA A 6 -19.61 -1.83 -31.57
N TYR A 7 -20.78 -1.51 -31.05
CA TYR A 7 -21.00 -1.36 -29.60
C TYR A 7 -20.88 -2.70 -28.84
N HIS A 8 -21.35 -3.81 -29.43
CA HIS A 8 -21.19 -5.15 -28.85
C HIS A 8 -19.72 -5.63 -28.89
N ALA A 9 -19.00 -5.33 -29.96
CA ALA A 9 -17.57 -5.64 -30.06
C ALA A 9 -16.73 -4.85 -29.06
N ILE A 10 -17.09 -3.60 -28.78
CA ILE A 10 -16.42 -2.75 -27.77
C ILE A 10 -16.71 -3.25 -26.35
N LEU A 11 -17.89 -3.77 -26.06
CA LEU A 11 -18.24 -4.35 -24.77
C LEU A 11 -17.52 -5.66 -24.45
N LEU A 12 -17.05 -6.39 -25.48
CA LEU A 12 -16.26 -7.61 -25.32
C LEU A 12 -14.79 -7.33 -24.97
N ARG A 13 -14.27 -6.14 -25.27
CA ARG A 13 -12.89 -5.71 -24.98
C ARG A 13 -12.85 -4.92 -23.68
N VAL A 14 -12.43 -5.55 -22.61
CA VAL A 14 -12.44 -4.93 -21.27
C VAL A 14 -11.18 -4.13 -21.01
N ILE A 15 -10.01 -4.62 -21.47
CA ILE A 15 -8.74 -3.89 -21.38
C ILE A 15 -8.21 -3.68 -22.79
N GLN A 16 -7.82 -2.46 -23.11
CA GLN A 16 -7.12 -2.11 -24.34
C GLN A 16 -5.86 -1.32 -23.94
N ALA A 17 -4.71 -1.94 -24.09
CA ALA A 17 -3.40 -1.32 -23.92
C ALA A 17 -2.86 -0.93 -25.30
N ILE A 18 -2.46 0.31 -25.48
CA ILE A 18 -2.02 0.85 -26.78
C ILE A 18 -0.73 1.62 -26.59
N GLY A 19 0.35 1.21 -27.28
CA GLY A 19 1.62 1.90 -27.36
C GLY A 19 2.33 2.08 -26.02
N LEU A 20 2.23 1.11 -25.09
CA LEU A 20 2.85 1.20 -23.79
C LEU A 20 4.37 1.19 -23.93
N THR A 21 5.01 2.27 -23.48
CA THR A 21 6.47 2.43 -23.53
C THR A 21 6.97 3.04 -22.22
N SER A 22 7.93 2.39 -21.59
CA SER A 22 8.55 2.90 -20.36
C SER A 22 9.61 3.95 -20.67
N ILE A 23 9.83 4.89 -19.73
CA ILE A 23 10.94 5.83 -19.85
C ILE A 23 12.25 5.05 -19.71
N PRO A 24 13.17 5.14 -20.68
CA PRO A 24 14.46 4.48 -20.60
C PRO A 24 15.27 5.02 -19.40
N ARG A 25 15.97 4.12 -18.72
CA ARG A 25 16.99 4.52 -17.75
C ARG A 25 18.27 4.85 -18.48
N LYS A 26 19.14 5.69 -17.85
CA LYS A 26 20.46 5.99 -18.42
C LYS A 26 21.15 4.69 -18.83
N ASP A 27 21.58 4.61 -20.09
CA ASP A 27 22.35 3.53 -20.71
C ASP A 27 21.65 2.15 -20.82
N LEU A 28 20.33 2.07 -20.58
CA LEU A 28 19.56 0.84 -20.72
C LEU A 28 18.36 1.05 -21.67
N PRO A 29 18.02 0.05 -22.50
CA PRO A 29 16.80 0.10 -23.31
C PRO A 29 15.56 0.21 -22.42
N PRO A 30 14.43 0.70 -22.95
CA PRO A 30 13.19 0.76 -22.19
C PRO A 30 12.76 -0.67 -21.78
N ALA A 31 12.32 -0.81 -20.52
CA ALA A 31 11.85 -2.10 -20.02
C ALA A 31 10.54 -2.58 -20.70
N VAL A 32 9.83 -1.67 -21.36
CA VAL A 32 8.64 -1.91 -22.18
C VAL A 32 8.75 -0.99 -23.38
N ASP A 33 8.57 -1.53 -24.58
CA ASP A 33 8.75 -0.84 -25.85
C ASP A 33 7.59 -1.16 -26.80
N ASP A 34 6.70 -0.19 -26.99
CA ASP A 34 5.53 -0.22 -27.89
C ASP A 34 4.63 -1.45 -27.73
N VAL A 35 4.28 -1.78 -26.49
CA VAL A 35 3.42 -2.94 -26.20
C VAL A 35 1.94 -2.55 -26.37
N SER A 36 1.27 -3.27 -27.27
CA SER A 36 -0.17 -3.09 -27.55
C SER A 36 -0.87 -4.45 -27.54
N PHE A 37 -1.96 -4.56 -26.76
CA PHE A 37 -2.78 -5.78 -26.68
C PHE A 37 -4.17 -5.51 -26.14
N GLU A 38 -5.06 -6.49 -26.28
CA GLU A 38 -6.43 -6.44 -25.80
C GLU A 38 -6.74 -7.64 -24.90
N VAL A 39 -7.53 -7.42 -23.86
CA VAL A 39 -8.04 -8.48 -22.97
C VAL A 39 -9.57 -8.49 -23.03
N HIS A 40 -10.14 -9.67 -23.27
CA HIS A 40 -11.56 -9.84 -23.48
C HIS A 40 -12.32 -10.16 -22.18
N ALA A 41 -13.60 -9.82 -22.15
CA ALA A 41 -14.51 -10.15 -21.06
C ALA A 41 -14.62 -11.67 -20.85
N SER A 42 -14.86 -12.08 -19.62
CA SER A 42 -15.11 -13.48 -19.26
C SER A 42 -13.97 -14.45 -19.61
N ARG A 43 -12.75 -13.92 -19.74
CA ARG A 43 -11.55 -14.71 -20.07
C ARG A 43 -10.43 -14.47 -19.08
N VAL A 44 -9.59 -15.49 -18.96
CA VAL A 44 -8.31 -15.43 -18.25
C VAL A 44 -7.20 -15.27 -19.28
N THR A 45 -6.44 -14.19 -19.21
CA THR A 45 -5.30 -13.91 -20.09
C THR A 45 -4.01 -13.95 -19.30
N ALA A 46 -3.02 -14.71 -19.75
CA ALA A 46 -1.69 -14.73 -19.18
C ALA A 46 -0.74 -13.81 -19.96
N LEU A 47 0.04 -12.99 -19.27
CA LEU A 47 1.19 -12.28 -19.81
C LEU A 47 2.45 -13.04 -19.40
N LEU A 48 2.94 -13.87 -20.31
CA LEU A 48 4.10 -14.72 -20.13
C LEU A 48 5.40 -14.00 -20.52
N GLY A 49 6.45 -14.22 -19.76
CA GLY A 49 7.79 -13.72 -20.10
C GLY A 49 8.80 -14.14 -19.05
N ALA A 50 10.07 -14.18 -19.40
CA ALA A 50 11.15 -14.47 -18.47
C ALA A 50 11.29 -13.40 -17.38
N SER A 51 12.08 -13.69 -16.34
CA SER A 51 12.43 -12.66 -15.36
C SER A 51 13.17 -11.50 -16.06
N GLY A 52 12.73 -10.28 -15.81
CA GLY A 52 13.27 -9.10 -16.49
C GLY A 52 12.65 -8.75 -17.85
N ALA A 53 11.77 -9.58 -18.43
CA ALA A 53 11.11 -9.30 -19.71
C ALA A 53 10.19 -8.06 -19.73
N GLY A 54 9.96 -7.41 -18.59
CA GLY A 54 9.16 -6.18 -18.50
C GLY A 54 7.71 -6.39 -18.01
N ARG A 55 7.31 -7.60 -17.62
CA ARG A 55 5.94 -7.94 -17.17
C ARG A 55 5.35 -6.97 -16.14
N THR A 56 6.04 -6.79 -15.02
CA THR A 56 5.63 -5.86 -13.94
C THR A 56 5.58 -4.41 -14.43
N ALA A 57 6.48 -4.01 -15.33
CA ALA A 57 6.48 -2.67 -15.90
C ALA A 57 5.26 -2.43 -16.78
N VAL A 58 4.84 -3.42 -17.60
CA VAL A 58 3.59 -3.37 -18.38
C VAL A 58 2.40 -3.13 -17.45
N LEU A 59 2.26 -3.94 -16.38
CA LEU A 59 1.14 -3.77 -15.44
C LEU A 59 1.17 -2.40 -14.74
N ARG A 60 2.35 -1.90 -14.36
CA ARG A 60 2.47 -0.57 -13.73
C ARG A 60 2.12 0.57 -14.69
N LEU A 61 2.50 0.47 -15.97
CA LEU A 61 2.11 1.44 -16.99
C LEU A 61 0.60 1.40 -17.22
N MET A 62 0.00 0.21 -17.37
CA MET A 62 -1.45 0.03 -17.53
C MET A 62 -2.25 0.65 -16.37
N LEU A 63 -1.75 0.53 -15.16
CA LEU A 63 -2.39 1.05 -13.95
C LEU A 63 -2.00 2.50 -13.62
N GLU A 64 -1.32 3.20 -14.53
CA GLU A 64 -0.84 4.58 -14.35
C GLU A 64 0.02 4.77 -13.07
N LEU A 65 0.75 3.72 -12.65
CA LEU A 65 1.63 3.71 -11.46
C LEU A 65 3.08 4.03 -11.78
N GLN A 66 3.44 4.08 -13.06
CA GLN A 66 4.77 4.39 -13.55
C GLN A 66 4.67 5.39 -14.70
N PRO A 67 5.57 6.40 -14.75
CA PRO A 67 5.58 7.33 -15.88
C PRO A 67 6.06 6.61 -17.15
N GLY A 68 5.48 6.98 -18.29
CA GLY A 68 5.77 6.37 -19.58
C GLY A 68 4.97 7.03 -20.69
N ARG A 69 4.75 6.30 -21.78
CA ARG A 69 3.90 6.68 -22.90
C ARG A 69 2.90 5.57 -23.19
N GLY A 70 1.80 5.91 -23.82
CA GLY A 70 0.72 4.98 -24.14
C GLY A 70 -0.59 5.33 -23.48
N VAL A 71 -1.60 4.51 -23.70
CA VAL A 71 -2.90 4.63 -23.03
C VAL A 71 -3.48 3.26 -22.75
N THR A 72 -4.11 3.11 -21.59
CA THR A 72 -4.88 1.90 -21.26
C THR A 72 -6.31 2.29 -20.96
N HIS A 73 -7.24 1.65 -21.67
CA HIS A 73 -8.67 1.78 -21.42
C HIS A 73 -9.18 0.55 -20.66
N PHE A 74 -9.93 0.79 -19.60
CA PHE A 74 -10.73 -0.21 -18.90
C PHE A 74 -12.19 0.05 -19.23
N ARG A 75 -12.83 -0.87 -19.97
CA ARG A 75 -14.19 -0.73 -20.50
C ARG A 75 -14.40 0.60 -21.26
N GLY A 76 -13.42 0.94 -22.11
CA GLY A 76 -13.44 2.15 -22.93
C GLY A 76 -13.08 3.45 -22.22
N ARG A 77 -12.67 3.41 -20.95
CA ARG A 77 -12.28 4.60 -20.18
C ARG A 77 -10.87 4.45 -19.60
N PRO A 78 -10.00 5.45 -19.71
CA PRO A 78 -8.71 5.43 -19.01
C PRO A 78 -8.93 5.46 -17.50
N LEU A 79 -8.03 4.82 -16.74
CA LEU A 79 -8.19 4.60 -15.30
C LEU A 79 -8.39 5.93 -14.53
N HIS A 80 -7.71 6.97 -14.95
CA HIS A 80 -7.80 8.28 -14.33
C HIS A 80 -9.16 8.99 -14.52
N ARG A 81 -10.00 8.55 -15.44
CA ARG A 81 -11.38 9.06 -15.63
C ARG A 81 -12.43 8.23 -14.88
N ILE A 82 -12.02 7.15 -14.24
CA ILE A 82 -12.90 6.30 -13.45
C ILE A 82 -12.98 6.84 -12.02
N ALA A 83 -14.17 7.19 -11.57
CA ALA A 83 -14.39 7.80 -10.25
C ALA A 83 -13.98 6.89 -9.08
N ARG A 84 -14.16 5.57 -9.25
CA ARG A 84 -13.84 4.54 -8.25
C ARG A 84 -13.03 3.42 -8.89
N PRO A 85 -11.73 3.64 -9.15
CA PRO A 85 -10.91 2.68 -9.90
C PRO A 85 -10.81 1.31 -9.21
N SER A 86 -10.84 1.25 -7.87
CA SER A 86 -10.78 0.01 -7.11
C SER A 86 -12.03 -0.89 -7.25
N HIS A 87 -13.18 -0.33 -7.65
CA HIS A 87 -14.38 -1.12 -7.99
C HIS A 87 -14.34 -1.65 -9.43
N GLU A 88 -13.55 -1.07 -10.28
CA GLU A 88 -13.37 -1.53 -11.68
C GLU A 88 -12.22 -2.52 -11.78
N VAL A 89 -11.09 -2.21 -11.12
CA VAL A 89 -9.85 -2.99 -11.22
C VAL A 89 -9.31 -3.34 -9.85
N GLY A 90 -9.22 -4.63 -9.57
CA GLY A 90 -8.48 -5.19 -8.43
C GLY A 90 -7.06 -5.53 -8.85
N ALA A 91 -6.07 -5.00 -8.15
CA ALA A 91 -4.67 -5.22 -8.49
C ALA A 91 -3.90 -5.91 -7.36
N LEU A 92 -3.04 -6.87 -7.76
CA LEU A 92 -2.00 -7.47 -6.92
C LEU A 92 -0.66 -7.24 -7.64
N LEU A 93 0.17 -6.35 -7.09
CA LEU A 93 1.48 -6.01 -7.63
C LEU A 93 2.53 -6.22 -6.53
N GLY A 94 3.34 -7.25 -6.68
CA GLY A 94 4.39 -7.56 -5.71
C GLY A 94 3.86 -8.02 -4.34
N ASP A 95 4.63 -7.78 -3.28
CA ASP A 95 4.26 -8.19 -1.91
C ASP A 95 3.11 -7.33 -1.37
N VAL A 96 2.36 -7.90 -0.42
CA VAL A 96 1.27 -7.17 0.22
C VAL A 96 1.82 -6.29 1.31
N PRO A 97 1.70 -5.02 1.13
CA PRO A 97 2.25 -4.08 2.03
C PRO A 97 1.25 -3.73 3.15
N GLY A 98 1.61 -4.04 4.37
CA GLY A 98 0.86 -3.74 5.57
C GLY A 98 1.79 -3.48 6.76
N HIS A 99 1.27 -2.86 7.82
CA HIS A 99 2.03 -2.73 9.06
C HIS A 99 2.11 -4.11 9.74
N PRO A 100 3.30 -4.64 10.07
CA PRO A 100 3.46 -6.00 10.59
C PRO A 100 2.69 -6.27 11.89
N ALA A 101 2.40 -5.24 12.67
CA ALA A 101 1.62 -5.36 13.90
C ALA A 101 0.10 -5.40 13.71
N HIS A 102 -0.41 -5.07 12.51
CA HIS A 102 -1.84 -5.21 12.21
C HIS A 102 -2.22 -6.68 12.11
N THR A 103 -3.43 -7.00 12.57
CA THR A 103 -4.03 -8.30 12.28
C THR A 103 -4.51 -8.34 10.83
N VAL A 104 -4.58 -9.54 10.24
CA VAL A 104 -5.09 -9.77 8.89
C VAL A 104 -6.47 -9.14 8.71
N ARG A 105 -7.39 -9.39 9.66
CA ARG A 105 -8.73 -8.82 9.70
C ARG A 105 -8.72 -7.30 9.87
N GLY A 106 -7.90 -6.78 10.78
CA GLY A 106 -7.75 -5.35 11.04
C GLY A 106 -7.31 -4.59 9.78
N HIS A 107 -6.33 -5.14 9.06
CA HIS A 107 -5.84 -4.60 7.81
C HIS A 107 -6.92 -4.52 6.71
N LEU A 108 -7.65 -5.62 6.46
CA LEU A 108 -8.72 -5.61 5.46
C LEU A 108 -9.90 -4.72 5.86
N ARG A 109 -10.24 -4.63 7.14
CA ARG A 109 -11.27 -3.70 7.62
C ARG A 109 -10.87 -2.24 7.47
N MET A 110 -9.60 -1.92 7.64
CA MET A 110 -9.06 -0.59 7.33
C MET A 110 -9.19 -0.29 5.83
N LEU A 111 -8.77 -1.22 4.97
CA LEU A 111 -8.89 -1.09 3.51
C LEU A 111 -10.35 -1.02 3.05
N SER A 112 -11.27 -1.74 3.69
CA SER A 112 -12.72 -1.62 3.41
C SER A 112 -13.23 -0.18 3.60
N ALA A 113 -12.73 0.54 4.61
CA ALA A 113 -13.06 1.95 4.79
C ALA A 113 -12.44 2.83 3.71
N ALA A 114 -11.23 2.50 3.23
CA ALA A 114 -10.57 3.23 2.13
C ALA A 114 -11.35 3.10 0.82
N VAL A 115 -11.81 1.88 0.49
CA VAL A 115 -12.54 1.57 -0.76
C VAL A 115 -14.05 1.90 -0.63
N GLY A 116 -14.54 2.17 0.57
CA GLY A 116 -15.95 2.51 0.83
C GLY A 116 -16.91 1.32 0.92
N VAL A 117 -16.40 0.09 1.02
CA VAL A 117 -17.23 -1.12 1.16
C VAL A 117 -17.59 -1.42 2.61
N SER A 118 -18.51 -2.38 2.81
CA SER A 118 -18.93 -2.81 4.15
C SER A 118 -17.81 -3.57 4.87
N VAL A 119 -17.83 -3.57 6.20
CA VAL A 119 -16.87 -4.31 7.03
C VAL A 119 -17.01 -5.82 6.87
N ARG A 120 -18.25 -6.28 6.64
CA ARG A 120 -18.56 -7.70 6.40
C ARG A 120 -17.79 -8.25 5.20
N ARG A 121 -17.59 -7.41 4.17
CA ARG A 121 -16.85 -7.80 2.99
C ARG A 121 -15.41 -8.25 3.30
N ALA A 122 -14.76 -7.66 4.31
CA ALA A 122 -13.43 -8.10 4.74
C ALA A 122 -13.45 -9.56 5.25
N ASP A 123 -14.45 -9.92 6.04
CA ASP A 123 -14.59 -11.28 6.59
C ASP A 123 -14.96 -12.27 5.45
N GLU A 124 -15.88 -11.91 4.54
CA GLU A 124 -16.26 -12.71 3.37
C GLU A 124 -15.07 -13.02 2.45
N VAL A 125 -14.24 -12.01 2.19
CA VAL A 125 -13.07 -12.20 1.31
C VAL A 125 -12.01 -13.06 1.99
N LEU A 126 -11.82 -12.93 3.32
CA LEU A 126 -10.92 -13.81 4.08
C LEU A 126 -11.34 -15.28 4.00
N GLU A 127 -12.62 -15.57 4.12
CA GLU A 127 -13.14 -16.92 3.95
C GLU A 127 -12.91 -17.42 2.51
N ALA A 128 -13.20 -16.56 1.52
CA ALA A 128 -13.02 -16.91 0.09
C ALA A 128 -11.56 -17.27 -0.27
N VAL A 129 -10.57 -16.60 0.36
CA VAL A 129 -9.15 -16.91 0.12
C VAL A 129 -8.57 -17.95 1.09
N GLY A 130 -9.39 -18.52 1.99
CA GLY A 130 -8.97 -19.53 2.94
C GLY A 130 -8.09 -19.02 4.07
N LEU A 131 -8.25 -17.75 4.48
CA LEU A 131 -7.57 -17.10 5.60
C LEU A 131 -8.50 -16.85 6.80
N GLY A 132 -9.69 -17.40 6.81
CA GLY A 132 -10.69 -17.17 7.88
C GLY A 132 -10.20 -17.58 9.27
N SER A 133 -9.46 -18.67 9.40
CA SER A 133 -8.85 -19.13 10.66
C SER A 133 -7.69 -18.24 11.14
N LEU A 134 -7.04 -17.50 10.24
CA LEU A 134 -5.87 -16.66 10.51
C LEU A 134 -6.24 -15.17 10.63
N ARG A 135 -7.52 -14.86 10.74
CA ARG A 135 -8.03 -13.47 10.74
C ARG A 135 -7.44 -12.59 11.85
N ASP A 136 -7.10 -13.16 13.00
CA ASP A 136 -6.57 -12.46 14.17
C ASP A 136 -5.04 -12.55 14.25
N GLU A 137 -4.38 -13.26 13.31
CA GLU A 137 -2.92 -13.32 13.19
C GLU A 137 -2.35 -11.99 12.70
N ARG A 138 -1.11 -11.69 13.12
CA ARG A 138 -0.39 -10.47 12.68
C ARG A 138 0.20 -10.64 11.30
N LEU A 139 0.21 -9.58 10.50
CA LEU A 139 0.77 -9.59 9.14
C LEU A 139 2.24 -10.01 9.12
N GLY A 140 3.02 -9.59 10.13
CA GLY A 140 4.43 -9.97 10.23
C GLY A 140 4.70 -11.47 10.51
N ALA A 141 3.68 -12.24 10.88
CA ALA A 141 3.77 -13.68 11.12
C ALA A 141 3.35 -14.54 9.92
N LEU A 142 2.87 -13.93 8.84
CA LEU A 142 2.38 -14.65 7.66
C LEU A 142 3.53 -15.24 6.84
N SER A 143 3.32 -16.47 6.36
CA SER A 143 4.18 -17.04 5.32
C SER A 143 3.99 -16.32 3.98
N ARG A 144 4.93 -16.47 3.05
CA ARG A 144 4.82 -15.88 1.70
C ARG A 144 3.53 -16.28 0.98
N GLY A 145 3.13 -17.54 1.08
CA GLY A 145 1.88 -18.03 0.49
C GLY A 145 0.63 -17.40 1.12
N MET A 146 0.62 -17.23 2.44
CA MET A 146 -0.47 -16.54 3.15
C MET A 146 -0.53 -15.06 2.78
N ASP A 147 0.64 -14.41 2.64
CA ASP A 147 0.72 -13.02 2.21
C ASP A 147 0.18 -12.82 0.79
N ARG A 148 0.48 -13.75 -0.14
CA ARG A 148 -0.11 -13.75 -1.49
C ARG A 148 -1.63 -13.91 -1.47
N ARG A 149 -2.16 -14.79 -0.64
CA ARG A 149 -3.62 -14.93 -0.46
C ARG A 149 -4.25 -13.66 0.12
N LEU A 150 -3.58 -13.00 1.05
CA LEU A 150 -4.02 -11.70 1.57
C LEU A 150 -4.01 -10.62 0.48
N GLY A 151 -2.99 -10.61 -0.38
CA GLY A 151 -2.93 -9.72 -1.54
C GLY A 151 -4.10 -9.92 -2.49
N LEU A 152 -4.48 -11.17 -2.72
CA LEU A 152 -5.65 -11.51 -3.51
C LEU A 152 -6.95 -11.10 -2.80
N ALA A 153 -7.06 -11.32 -1.49
CA ALA A 153 -8.19 -10.81 -0.69
C ALA A 153 -8.36 -9.30 -0.85
N ARG A 154 -7.24 -8.57 -0.82
CA ARG A 154 -7.23 -7.12 -1.04
C ARG A 154 -7.70 -6.74 -2.45
N ALA A 155 -7.24 -7.45 -3.48
CA ALA A 155 -7.67 -7.22 -4.85
C ALA A 155 -9.19 -7.46 -5.03
N LEU A 156 -9.75 -8.47 -4.35
CA LEU A 156 -11.16 -8.84 -4.40
C LEU A 156 -12.08 -8.00 -3.49
N LEU A 157 -11.51 -7.16 -2.63
CA LEU A 157 -12.24 -6.47 -1.57
C LEU A 157 -13.39 -5.59 -2.08
N ALA A 158 -13.16 -4.86 -3.16
CA ALA A 158 -14.14 -3.98 -3.78
C ALA A 158 -15.06 -4.68 -4.79
N ASP A 159 -14.96 -6.00 -4.93
CA ASP A 159 -15.66 -6.81 -5.94
C ASP A 159 -15.44 -6.26 -7.36
N PRO A 160 -14.18 -6.13 -7.81
CA PRO A 160 -13.87 -5.53 -9.10
C PRO A 160 -14.27 -6.45 -10.24
N HIS A 161 -14.63 -5.84 -11.37
CA HIS A 161 -14.89 -6.58 -12.60
C HIS A 161 -13.62 -7.17 -13.21
N THR A 162 -12.49 -6.45 -13.08
CA THR A 162 -11.21 -6.81 -13.69
C THR A 162 -10.17 -7.11 -12.60
N LEU A 163 -9.44 -8.20 -12.74
CA LEU A 163 -8.28 -8.53 -11.90
C LEU A 163 -7.00 -8.40 -12.70
N VAL A 164 -6.03 -7.66 -12.16
CA VAL A 164 -4.68 -7.49 -12.72
C VAL A 164 -3.68 -7.97 -11.68
N LEU A 165 -3.03 -9.11 -11.94
CA LEU A 165 -2.25 -9.83 -10.94
C LEU A 165 -0.82 -10.05 -11.41
N ASP A 166 0.16 -9.62 -10.63
CA ASP A 166 1.59 -9.81 -10.94
C ASP A 166 2.11 -11.05 -10.21
N ASP A 167 2.42 -12.08 -10.98
CA ASP A 167 2.96 -13.38 -10.52
C ASP A 167 2.22 -13.94 -9.29
N PRO A 168 0.88 -14.13 -9.38
CA PRO A 168 0.04 -14.43 -8.22
C PRO A 168 0.30 -15.80 -7.62
N SER A 169 0.90 -16.74 -8.34
CA SER A 169 1.26 -18.09 -7.92
C SER A 169 2.63 -18.16 -7.23
N HIS A 170 3.42 -17.09 -7.29
CA HIS A 170 4.77 -17.08 -6.73
C HIS A 170 4.78 -17.40 -5.23
N GLY A 171 5.53 -18.45 -4.86
CA GLY A 171 5.66 -18.91 -3.47
C GLY A 171 4.47 -19.71 -2.94
N LEU A 172 3.50 -20.08 -3.80
CA LEU A 172 2.43 -21.00 -3.49
C LEU A 172 2.87 -22.45 -3.71
N SER A 173 2.37 -23.37 -2.90
CA SER A 173 2.48 -24.80 -3.15
C SER A 173 1.63 -25.22 -4.36
N ALA A 174 1.90 -26.38 -4.94
CA ALA A 174 1.13 -26.92 -6.08
C ALA A 174 -0.39 -27.03 -5.79
N ARG A 175 -0.77 -27.33 -4.54
CA ARG A 175 -2.18 -27.39 -4.11
C ARG A 175 -2.80 -25.99 -4.08
N GLU A 176 -2.08 -25.01 -3.55
CA GLU A 176 -2.52 -23.62 -3.47
C GLU A 176 -2.59 -22.96 -4.85
N GLY A 177 -1.63 -23.27 -5.74
CA GLY A 177 -1.67 -22.85 -7.14
C GLY A 177 -2.92 -23.35 -7.85
N ARG A 178 -3.28 -24.64 -7.70
CA ARG A 178 -4.52 -25.20 -8.28
C ARG A 178 -5.78 -24.50 -7.76
N TRP A 179 -5.81 -24.20 -6.45
CA TRP A 179 -6.91 -23.44 -5.85
C TRP A 179 -7.01 -22.03 -6.46
N LEU A 180 -5.87 -21.31 -6.58
CA LEU A 180 -5.79 -20.00 -7.19
C LEU A 180 -6.33 -20.03 -8.63
N HIS A 181 -5.85 -20.95 -9.46
CA HIS A 181 -6.30 -21.09 -10.86
C HIS A 181 -7.81 -21.35 -10.95
N GLY A 182 -8.35 -22.20 -10.06
CA GLY A 182 -9.79 -22.44 -9.96
C GLY A 182 -10.57 -21.15 -9.64
N MET A 183 -10.05 -20.33 -8.75
CA MET A 183 -10.67 -19.07 -8.37
C MET A 183 -10.61 -18.03 -9.50
N LEU A 184 -9.48 -17.91 -10.21
CA LEU A 184 -9.37 -17.02 -11.38
C LEU A 184 -10.36 -17.40 -12.48
N ARG A 185 -10.49 -18.69 -12.77
CA ARG A 185 -11.49 -19.20 -13.73
C ARG A 185 -12.92 -18.94 -13.24
N ALA A 186 -13.20 -19.16 -11.97
CA ALA A 186 -14.52 -18.86 -11.40
C ALA A 186 -14.86 -17.36 -11.46
N HIS A 187 -13.87 -16.47 -11.35
CA HIS A 187 -14.07 -15.03 -11.55
C HIS A 187 -14.42 -14.72 -13.02
N ALA A 188 -13.70 -15.32 -13.98
CA ALA A 188 -13.97 -15.15 -15.40
C ALA A 188 -15.35 -15.71 -15.80
N THR A 189 -15.74 -16.90 -15.33
CA THR A 189 -17.06 -17.50 -15.67
C THR A 189 -18.24 -16.69 -15.12
N ARG A 190 -18.03 -15.90 -14.07
CA ARG A 190 -19.04 -14.95 -13.55
C ARG A 190 -19.10 -13.63 -14.32
N GLY A 191 -18.41 -13.54 -15.46
CA GLY A 191 -18.37 -12.34 -16.31
C GLY A 191 -17.19 -11.43 -16.04
N GLY A 192 -16.35 -11.71 -15.04
CA GLY A 192 -15.14 -10.95 -14.75
C GLY A 192 -14.05 -11.13 -15.81
N THR A 193 -13.01 -10.33 -15.73
CA THR A 193 -11.84 -10.38 -16.62
C THR A 193 -10.59 -10.55 -15.78
N VAL A 194 -9.69 -11.44 -16.18
CA VAL A 194 -8.44 -11.68 -15.45
C VAL A 194 -7.26 -11.50 -16.39
N LEU A 195 -6.31 -10.67 -15.98
CA LEU A 195 -4.97 -10.57 -16.55
C LEU A 195 -3.96 -10.91 -15.45
N PHE A 196 -3.16 -11.93 -15.64
CA PHE A 196 -2.09 -12.26 -14.71
C PHE A 196 -0.76 -12.44 -15.44
N THR A 197 0.34 -12.16 -14.74
CA THR A 197 1.67 -12.42 -15.26
C THR A 197 2.22 -13.71 -14.70
N THR A 198 3.00 -14.42 -15.49
CA THR A 198 3.76 -15.61 -15.06
C THR A 198 5.05 -15.75 -15.85
N GLY A 199 6.05 -16.39 -15.23
CA GLY A 199 7.27 -16.84 -15.91
C GLY A 199 7.21 -18.30 -16.33
N ASP A 200 6.15 -19.02 -15.93
CA ASP A 200 5.97 -20.45 -16.17
C ASP A 200 5.04 -20.68 -17.38
N PRO A 201 5.55 -21.22 -18.49
CA PRO A 201 4.75 -21.53 -19.68
C PRO A 201 3.67 -22.60 -19.43
N GLU A 202 3.92 -23.55 -18.55
CA GLU A 202 2.94 -24.58 -18.22
C GLU A 202 1.77 -24.00 -17.44
N GLU A 203 2.06 -23.08 -16.50
CA GLU A 203 1.04 -22.36 -15.77
C GLU A 203 0.18 -21.52 -16.71
N ALA A 204 0.81 -20.81 -17.65
CA ALA A 204 0.11 -20.00 -18.63
C ALA A 204 -0.85 -20.86 -19.47
N ALA A 205 -0.36 -21.97 -20.03
CA ALA A 205 -1.16 -22.88 -20.86
C ALA A 205 -2.31 -23.54 -20.08
N ARG A 206 -2.06 -23.91 -18.82
CA ARG A 206 -3.03 -24.62 -17.99
C ARG A 206 -4.13 -23.72 -17.44
N THR A 207 -3.82 -22.43 -17.20
CA THR A 207 -4.72 -21.52 -16.46
C THR A 207 -5.44 -20.56 -17.38
N ALA A 208 -4.76 -20.03 -18.38
CA ALA A 208 -5.29 -19.01 -19.27
C ALA A 208 -6.09 -19.59 -20.43
N ASP A 209 -6.97 -18.75 -20.99
CA ASP A 209 -7.64 -18.98 -22.27
C ASP A 209 -6.80 -18.39 -23.42
N ARG A 210 -6.00 -17.35 -23.13
CA ARG A 210 -5.15 -16.62 -24.08
C ARG A 210 -3.81 -16.30 -23.46
N VAL A 211 -2.73 -16.45 -24.21
CA VAL A 211 -1.35 -16.21 -23.77
C VAL A 211 -0.71 -15.11 -24.63
N LEU A 212 -0.29 -14.05 -23.96
CA LEU A 212 0.50 -12.96 -24.51
C LEU A 212 1.96 -13.21 -24.13
N THR A 213 2.86 -13.36 -25.10
CA THR A 213 4.28 -13.59 -24.83
C THR A 213 5.05 -12.29 -24.95
N LEU A 214 5.71 -11.92 -23.85
CA LEU A 214 6.58 -10.75 -23.75
C LEU A 214 8.04 -11.20 -23.74
N ASP A 215 8.84 -10.61 -24.61
CA ASP A 215 10.30 -10.80 -24.65
C ASP A 215 11.00 -9.46 -24.81
N ASN A 216 12.02 -9.19 -23.99
CA ASN A 216 12.81 -7.96 -24.02
C ASN A 216 11.96 -6.67 -24.13
N GLY A 217 10.86 -6.63 -23.40
CA GLY A 217 9.96 -5.47 -23.36
C GLY A 217 9.00 -5.34 -24.54
N ARG A 218 8.98 -6.29 -25.47
CA ARG A 218 8.10 -6.30 -26.64
C ARG A 218 7.15 -7.49 -26.65
N LEU A 219 5.96 -7.29 -27.20
CA LEU A 219 5.01 -8.38 -27.42
C LEU A 219 5.43 -9.17 -28.67
N VAL A 220 5.83 -10.42 -28.48
CA VAL A 220 6.31 -11.28 -29.59
C VAL A 220 5.26 -12.27 -30.08
N ALA A 221 4.28 -12.62 -29.26
CA ALA A 221 3.19 -13.50 -29.67
C ALA A 221 1.91 -13.21 -28.87
N ASP A 222 0.78 -13.46 -29.52
CA ASP A 222 -0.57 -13.34 -28.97
C ASP A 222 -1.40 -14.51 -29.50
N GLN A 223 -1.69 -15.50 -28.67
CA GLN A 223 -2.24 -16.80 -29.09
C GLN A 223 -3.31 -17.30 -28.12
N GLU A 224 -4.25 -18.11 -28.62
CA GLU A 224 -5.10 -18.93 -27.76
C GLU A 224 -4.24 -19.97 -27.02
N ALA A 225 -4.58 -20.29 -25.77
CA ALA A 225 -3.76 -21.17 -24.91
C ALA A 225 -3.58 -22.58 -25.51
N ALA A 226 -4.57 -23.09 -26.25
CA ALA A 226 -4.48 -24.37 -26.94
C ALA A 226 -3.44 -24.35 -28.08
N ASP A 227 -3.35 -23.26 -28.82
CA ASP A 227 -2.37 -23.09 -29.90
C ASP A 227 -0.97 -22.90 -29.32
N PHE A 228 -0.87 -22.09 -28.23
CA PHE A 228 0.35 -21.92 -27.48
C PHE A 228 0.90 -23.26 -26.96
N ALA A 229 0.05 -24.07 -26.33
CA ALA A 229 0.46 -25.37 -25.80
C ALA A 229 0.99 -26.31 -26.92
N ARG A 230 0.34 -26.31 -28.07
CA ARG A 230 0.76 -27.16 -29.24
C ARG A 230 2.07 -26.70 -29.88
N THR A 231 2.30 -25.39 -29.94
CA THR A 231 3.46 -24.83 -30.64
C THR A 231 4.69 -24.72 -29.77
N ARG A 232 4.50 -24.43 -28.47
CA ARG A 232 5.61 -24.08 -27.57
C ARG A 232 5.92 -25.15 -26.55
N LEU A 233 4.90 -25.91 -26.08
CA LEU A 233 5.08 -26.93 -25.06
C LEU A 233 5.25 -28.30 -25.71
N ARG A 234 6.48 -28.83 -25.68
CA ARG A 234 6.76 -30.17 -26.18
C ARG A 234 7.09 -31.10 -25.02
N PRO A 235 6.54 -32.33 -25.00
CA PRO A 235 6.97 -33.33 -24.04
C PRO A 235 8.45 -33.63 -24.25
N ARG A 236 9.20 -33.61 -23.17
CA ARG A 236 10.61 -33.95 -23.11
C ARG A 236 10.90 -34.89 -21.96
N VAL A 237 11.94 -35.66 -22.08
CA VAL A 237 12.47 -36.46 -20.97
C VAL A 237 13.74 -35.79 -20.48
N THR A 238 13.77 -35.41 -19.20
CA THR A 238 14.95 -34.87 -18.55
C THR A 238 15.77 -36.00 -17.95
N VAL A 239 17.03 -36.06 -18.30
CA VAL A 239 17.97 -37.09 -17.86
C VAL A 239 19.11 -36.46 -17.09
N ARG A 240 19.40 -36.96 -15.90
CA ARG A 240 20.59 -36.58 -15.11
C ARG A 240 21.56 -37.74 -15.07
N SER A 241 22.74 -37.58 -15.67
CA SER A 241 23.75 -38.63 -15.77
C SER A 241 25.14 -38.02 -15.67
N PRO A 242 26.10 -38.63 -14.95
CA PRO A 242 27.50 -38.20 -14.94
C PRO A 242 28.15 -38.32 -16.31
N HIS A 243 27.58 -39.15 -17.21
CA HIS A 243 28.05 -39.33 -18.59
C HIS A 243 27.02 -38.80 -19.61
N ALA A 244 26.45 -37.63 -19.32
CA ALA A 244 25.39 -37.01 -20.14
C ALA A 244 25.80 -36.88 -21.61
N ALA A 245 27.00 -36.39 -21.92
CA ALA A 245 27.48 -36.24 -23.28
C ALA A 245 27.52 -37.56 -24.07
N ARG A 246 27.99 -38.67 -23.42
CA ARG A 246 28.00 -39.98 -24.03
C ARG A 246 26.59 -40.52 -24.27
N LEU A 247 25.69 -40.36 -23.32
CA LEU A 247 24.30 -40.76 -23.47
C LEU A 247 23.60 -40.00 -24.58
N GLY A 248 23.84 -38.69 -24.66
CA GLY A 248 23.26 -37.86 -25.73
C GLY A 248 23.68 -38.28 -27.13
N THR A 249 24.95 -38.66 -27.33
CA THR A 249 25.44 -39.21 -28.60
C THR A 249 24.84 -40.54 -28.96
N LEU A 250 24.67 -41.42 -27.99
CA LEU A 250 24.00 -42.72 -28.18
C LEU A 250 22.54 -42.57 -28.60
N LEU A 251 21.79 -41.73 -27.90
CA LEU A 251 20.37 -41.45 -28.19
C LEU A 251 20.18 -40.79 -29.56
N ALA A 252 21.05 -39.85 -29.95
CA ALA A 252 21.02 -39.24 -31.26
C ALA A 252 21.32 -40.24 -32.38
N ASN A 253 22.27 -41.18 -32.19
CA ASN A 253 22.59 -42.22 -33.18
C ASN A 253 21.47 -43.26 -33.27
N GLU A 254 20.89 -43.70 -32.16
CA GLU A 254 19.78 -44.64 -32.15
C GLU A 254 18.53 -44.03 -32.81
N GLY A 255 18.24 -42.72 -32.54
CA GLY A 255 17.16 -42.02 -33.23
C GLY A 255 17.34 -41.99 -34.75
N LYS A 256 18.55 -41.77 -35.24
CA LYS A 256 18.87 -41.82 -36.68
C LYS A 256 18.66 -43.23 -37.26
N THR A 257 19.12 -44.25 -36.55
CA THR A 257 19.00 -45.66 -36.98
C THR A 257 17.53 -46.09 -37.01
N ALA A 258 16.75 -45.68 -36.00
CA ALA A 258 15.32 -46.01 -35.88
C ALA A 258 14.41 -45.10 -36.70
N ARG A 259 14.95 -44.14 -37.49
CA ARG A 259 14.21 -43.11 -38.23
C ARG A 259 13.21 -42.35 -37.36
N ARG A 260 13.50 -42.19 -36.08
CA ARG A 260 12.73 -41.35 -35.16
C ARG A 260 13.35 -39.96 -35.06
N SER A 261 12.51 -38.93 -34.99
CA SER A 261 12.97 -37.57 -34.78
C SER A 261 13.27 -37.35 -33.27
N VAL A 262 14.47 -37.74 -32.86
CA VAL A 262 14.97 -37.52 -31.48
C VAL A 262 15.89 -36.33 -31.51
N GLU A 263 15.53 -35.31 -30.71
CA GLU A 263 16.34 -34.11 -30.51
C GLU A 263 16.92 -34.13 -29.09
N VAL A 264 18.24 -33.98 -28.97
CA VAL A 264 18.95 -34.01 -27.70
C VAL A 264 19.59 -32.65 -27.44
N VAL A 265 19.20 -32.00 -26.35
CA VAL A 265 19.72 -30.72 -25.91
C VAL A 265 20.52 -30.91 -24.61
N HIS A 266 21.75 -30.46 -24.61
CA HIS A 266 22.59 -30.43 -23.40
C HIS A 266 22.28 -29.15 -22.62
N GLU A 267 21.81 -29.28 -21.35
CA GLU A 267 21.52 -28.12 -20.51
C GLU A 267 22.76 -27.71 -19.70
N ASP A 268 23.18 -28.48 -18.73
CA ASP A 268 24.40 -28.24 -17.92
C ASP A 268 25.12 -29.56 -17.66
N GLY A 269 26.42 -29.61 -17.91
CA GLY A 269 27.37 -30.72 -17.72
C GLY A 269 26.82 -32.15 -17.50
N ASN A 270 25.84 -32.31 -16.60
CA ASN A 270 25.26 -33.59 -16.20
C ASN A 270 23.76 -33.75 -16.56
N ARG A 271 23.15 -32.78 -17.25
CA ARG A 271 21.71 -32.79 -17.58
C ARG A 271 21.48 -32.74 -19.08
N LEU A 272 20.57 -33.62 -19.55
CA LEU A 272 20.12 -33.67 -20.93
C LEU A 272 18.60 -33.50 -20.98
N SER A 273 18.12 -32.81 -21.99
CA SER A 273 16.72 -32.80 -22.39
C SER A 273 16.57 -33.53 -23.72
N VAL A 274 15.74 -34.55 -23.74
CA VAL A 274 15.51 -35.40 -24.91
C VAL A 274 14.06 -35.24 -25.36
N TYR A 275 13.88 -34.78 -26.60
CA TYR A 275 12.57 -34.63 -27.23
C TYR A 275 12.31 -35.79 -28.19
N GLY A 276 11.07 -36.27 -28.26
CA GLY A 276 10.66 -37.34 -29.18
C GLY A 276 11.06 -38.75 -28.78
N SER A 277 11.40 -38.96 -27.48
CA SER A 277 11.66 -40.25 -26.88
C SER A 277 10.91 -40.41 -25.55
N THR A 278 10.75 -41.62 -25.07
CA THR A 278 10.10 -41.95 -23.80
C THR A 278 11.13 -42.27 -22.71
N CYS A 279 10.72 -42.13 -21.43
CA CYS A 279 11.56 -42.59 -20.31
C CYS A 279 12.00 -44.05 -20.44
N ALA A 280 11.13 -44.90 -20.99
CA ALA A 280 11.42 -46.33 -21.20
C ALA A 280 12.53 -46.51 -22.25
N ASP A 281 12.43 -45.87 -23.42
CA ASP A 281 13.44 -45.96 -24.50
C ASP A 281 14.81 -45.45 -24.03
N ILE A 282 14.82 -44.34 -23.31
CA ILE A 282 16.07 -43.73 -22.80
C ILE A 282 16.70 -44.63 -21.72
N GLY A 283 15.87 -45.19 -20.83
CA GLY A 283 16.30 -46.09 -19.78
C GLY A 283 16.90 -47.38 -20.37
N GLU A 284 16.29 -47.92 -21.41
CA GLU A 284 16.77 -49.11 -22.12
C GLU A 284 18.09 -48.86 -22.84
N THR A 285 18.21 -47.70 -23.52
CA THR A 285 19.45 -47.30 -24.20
C THR A 285 20.59 -47.10 -23.20
N ALA A 286 20.31 -46.44 -22.07
CA ALA A 286 21.28 -46.26 -21.01
C ALA A 286 21.74 -47.61 -20.41
N PHE A 287 20.81 -48.52 -20.14
CA PHE A 287 21.11 -49.85 -19.61
C PHE A 287 21.93 -50.69 -20.57
N ARG A 288 21.56 -50.77 -21.84
CA ARG A 288 22.28 -51.50 -22.88
C ARG A 288 23.74 -51.03 -23.04
N ASN A 289 23.98 -49.75 -22.85
CA ASN A 289 25.30 -49.15 -23.05
C ASN A 289 26.08 -48.91 -21.73
N GLY A 290 25.57 -49.40 -20.60
CA GLY A 290 26.22 -49.30 -19.30
C GLY A 290 26.38 -47.86 -18.82
N VAL A 291 25.46 -46.96 -19.17
CA VAL A 291 25.48 -45.56 -18.76
C VAL A 291 24.64 -45.38 -17.49
N LEU A 292 25.26 -44.87 -16.45
CA LEU A 292 24.58 -44.59 -15.19
C LEU A 292 23.62 -43.41 -15.33
N VAL A 293 22.36 -43.60 -14.93
CA VAL A 293 21.33 -42.55 -14.90
C VAL A 293 20.91 -42.34 -13.45
N HIS A 294 21.04 -41.08 -12.96
CA HIS A 294 20.65 -40.73 -11.60
C HIS A 294 19.18 -40.30 -11.51
N GLN A 295 18.65 -39.71 -12.56
CA GLN A 295 17.27 -39.25 -12.63
C GLN A 295 16.76 -39.34 -14.05
N LEU A 296 15.53 -39.79 -14.21
CA LEU A 296 14.78 -39.81 -15.46
C LEU A 296 13.38 -39.32 -15.15
N ALA A 297 12.94 -38.25 -15.80
CA ALA A 297 11.62 -37.67 -15.55
C ALA A 297 11.02 -37.14 -16.84
N ASP A 298 9.72 -37.41 -17.02
CA ASP A 298 8.94 -36.77 -18.07
C ASP A 298 8.62 -35.35 -17.63
N GLU A 299 9.03 -34.38 -18.43
CA GLU A 299 8.77 -32.96 -18.25
C GLU A 299 8.20 -32.36 -19.55
N ILE A 300 7.57 -31.19 -19.43
CA ILE A 300 7.17 -30.40 -20.59
C ILE A 300 8.24 -29.34 -20.83
N GLY A 301 8.86 -29.36 -22.01
CA GLY A 301 9.90 -28.41 -22.41
C GLY A 301 9.28 -27.16 -23.05
N ASP A 302 9.81 -25.99 -22.70
CA ASP A 302 9.51 -24.73 -23.38
C ASP A 302 10.50 -24.49 -24.52
N MET A 303 9.98 -24.35 -25.74
CA MET A 303 10.79 -24.10 -26.95
C MET A 303 11.23 -22.63 -27.09
N GLY A 304 10.94 -21.80 -26.11
CA GLY A 304 11.31 -20.38 -26.10
C GLY A 304 10.36 -19.44 -26.84
N PRO A 305 10.54 -18.13 -26.68
CA PRO A 305 9.59 -17.12 -27.17
C PRO A 305 9.50 -17.06 -28.70
N HIS A 306 10.52 -17.45 -29.42
CA HIS A 306 10.59 -17.34 -30.89
C HIS A 306 10.03 -18.57 -31.63
N ALA A 307 9.74 -19.67 -30.97
CA ALA A 307 9.15 -20.84 -31.60
C ALA A 307 7.78 -20.55 -32.25
N SER A 308 7.06 -19.58 -31.75
CA SER A 308 5.75 -19.13 -32.24
C SER A 308 5.82 -18.19 -33.44
N ALA A 309 6.93 -17.49 -33.65
CA ALA A 309 7.08 -16.53 -34.75
C ALA A 309 7.17 -17.21 -36.13
N ALA A 310 7.73 -18.41 -36.16
CA ALA A 310 7.83 -19.20 -37.42
C ALA A 310 6.48 -19.61 -37.99
N THR A 311 5.44 -19.76 -37.17
CA THR A 311 4.09 -20.18 -37.59
C THR A 311 3.21 -18.98 -37.94
N ALA A 312 3.49 -17.79 -37.43
CA ALA A 312 2.74 -16.55 -37.67
C ALA A 312 3.05 -15.92 -39.07
N SER A 313 4.21 -16.28 -39.65
CA SER A 313 4.64 -15.75 -40.97
C SER A 313 3.82 -16.25 -42.16
N SER A 314 2.83 -17.11 -41.96
CA SER A 314 2.00 -17.69 -43.05
C SER A 314 0.64 -17.00 -43.24
N ARG A 315 0.32 -15.92 -42.53
CA ARG A 315 -0.83 -15.07 -42.91
C ARG A 315 -0.33 -13.94 -43.78
N PRO A 316 -0.86 -13.75 -45.02
CA PRO A 316 -0.55 -12.56 -45.81
C PRO A 316 -1.10 -11.36 -45.05
N GLY A 317 -0.21 -10.71 -44.28
CA GLY A 317 -0.52 -9.45 -43.63
C GLY A 317 -0.69 -8.38 -44.67
N GLU A 318 -1.74 -7.58 -44.59
CA GLU A 318 -1.82 -6.27 -45.18
C GLU A 318 -0.53 -5.52 -44.89
N ALA A 319 0.25 -5.28 -45.93
CA ALA A 319 1.37 -4.37 -45.90
C ALA A 319 0.82 -2.98 -45.54
N LEU A 320 0.97 -2.58 -44.29
CA LEU A 320 0.84 -1.19 -43.92
C LEU A 320 1.92 -0.42 -44.67
N GLU A 321 1.49 0.43 -45.62
CA GLU A 321 2.34 1.43 -46.23
C GLU A 321 3.15 2.19 -45.19
N PRO A 322 4.38 2.63 -45.46
CA PRO A 322 5.17 3.44 -44.58
C PRO A 322 4.51 4.83 -44.47
N GLY A 323 3.46 4.92 -43.68
CA GLY A 323 2.88 6.19 -43.26
C GLY A 323 3.91 6.99 -42.47
N GLY A 324 3.97 8.31 -42.69
CA GLY A 324 4.87 9.24 -42.01
C GLY A 324 4.88 9.11 -40.47
N PRO A 325 5.76 9.78 -39.75
CA PRO A 325 6.01 9.56 -38.33
C PRO A 325 4.70 9.59 -37.55
N SER A 326 4.24 8.42 -37.12
CA SER A 326 3.02 8.30 -36.30
C SER A 326 3.18 9.17 -35.07
N PRO A 327 2.17 9.96 -34.68
CA PRO A 327 2.25 10.79 -33.50
C PRO A 327 2.59 9.93 -32.30
N LEU A 328 3.62 10.31 -31.54
CA LEU A 328 4.08 9.59 -30.36
C LEU A 328 2.90 9.36 -29.41
N PRO A 329 2.75 8.16 -28.82
CA PRO A 329 1.69 7.88 -27.86
C PRO A 329 1.68 8.91 -26.71
N PRO A 330 0.48 9.23 -26.15
CA PRO A 330 0.35 10.24 -25.11
C PRO A 330 1.17 9.87 -23.86
N PRO A 331 1.69 10.87 -23.11
CA PRO A 331 2.43 10.61 -21.89
C PRO A 331 1.50 10.08 -20.79
N ILE A 332 1.93 9.03 -20.10
CA ILE A 332 1.29 8.51 -18.89
C ILE A 332 1.80 9.33 -17.71
N SER A 333 0.93 10.13 -17.09
CA SER A 333 1.23 10.85 -15.86
C SER A 333 0.83 10.02 -14.65
N VAL A 334 1.78 9.77 -13.74
CA VAL A 334 1.48 9.10 -12.46
C VAL A 334 0.61 10.01 -11.62
N ARG A 335 -0.57 9.54 -11.25
CA ARG A 335 -1.45 10.27 -10.34
C ARG A 335 -1.22 9.84 -8.90
N PRO A 336 -1.33 10.77 -7.95
CA PRO A 336 -1.36 10.38 -6.55
C PRO A 336 -2.57 9.47 -6.30
N ALA A 337 -2.36 8.44 -5.46
CA ALA A 337 -3.41 7.50 -5.10
C ALA A 337 -4.68 8.22 -4.64
N PRO A 338 -5.87 7.76 -5.03
CA PRO A 338 -7.12 8.35 -4.58
C PRO A 338 -7.22 8.29 -3.06
N GLY A 339 -7.70 9.36 -2.45
CA GLY A 339 -7.94 9.41 -1.01
C GLY A 339 -8.99 8.36 -0.58
N PRO A 340 -8.94 7.89 0.68
CA PRO A 340 -9.93 6.95 1.19
C PRO A 340 -11.33 7.55 1.14
N LEU A 341 -12.33 6.78 0.71
CA LEU A 341 -13.71 7.23 0.60
C LEU A 341 -14.34 7.55 1.98
N ARG A 342 -13.88 6.88 3.03
CA ARG A 342 -14.29 7.13 4.42
C ARG A 342 -13.07 7.42 5.30
N PRO A 343 -12.48 8.63 5.19
CA PRO A 343 -11.17 8.94 5.77
C PRO A 343 -11.16 8.82 7.30
N LEU A 344 -12.20 9.25 7.99
CA LEU A 344 -12.27 9.15 9.45
C LEU A 344 -12.31 7.69 9.93
N ARG A 345 -13.14 6.84 9.33
CA ARG A 345 -13.19 5.41 9.67
C ARG A 345 -11.89 4.68 9.34
N TYR A 346 -11.25 5.06 8.26
CA TYR A 346 -9.95 4.55 7.87
C TYR A 346 -8.90 4.87 8.95
N GLU A 347 -8.79 6.15 9.35
CA GLU A 347 -7.81 6.59 10.35
C GLU A 347 -8.06 6.03 11.74
N VAL A 348 -9.32 5.96 12.20
CA VAL A 348 -9.65 5.32 13.47
C VAL A 348 -9.19 3.86 13.49
N ARG A 349 -9.49 3.09 12.43
CA ARG A 349 -9.08 1.69 12.37
C ARG A 349 -7.57 1.51 12.24
N ARG A 350 -6.90 2.42 11.55
CA ARG A 350 -5.45 2.45 11.47
C ARG A 350 -4.84 2.69 12.86
N ALA A 351 -5.30 3.71 13.57
CA ALA A 351 -4.78 4.07 14.88
C ALA A 351 -5.06 3.00 15.95
N THR A 352 -6.24 2.37 15.92
CA THR A 352 -6.62 1.31 16.88
C THR A 352 -6.06 -0.06 16.50
N GLY A 353 -5.61 -0.25 15.26
CA GLY A 353 -5.08 -1.53 14.78
C GLY A 353 -3.62 -1.80 15.19
N THR A 354 -2.87 -0.76 15.59
CA THR A 354 -1.48 -0.88 16.01
C THR A 354 -1.36 -0.88 17.54
N GLY A 355 -0.66 -1.86 18.11
CA GLY A 355 -0.40 -1.90 19.57
C GLY A 355 0.52 -0.78 20.07
N THR A 356 1.28 -0.14 19.18
CA THR A 356 2.25 0.92 19.50
C THR A 356 1.60 2.13 20.15
N GLY A 357 0.44 2.58 19.66
CA GLY A 357 -0.30 3.70 20.24
C GLY A 357 -0.73 3.44 21.69
N TYR A 358 -1.23 2.24 21.97
CA TYR A 358 -1.61 1.83 23.33
C TYR A 358 -0.39 1.72 24.25
N GLY A 359 0.74 1.20 23.75
CA GLY A 359 1.99 1.13 24.51
C GLY A 359 2.52 2.52 24.89
N ILE A 360 2.49 3.48 23.97
CA ILE A 360 2.86 4.88 24.22
C ILE A 360 1.93 5.49 25.28
N ALA A 361 0.61 5.33 25.12
CA ALA A 361 -0.36 5.86 26.07
C ALA A 361 -0.14 5.29 27.47
N ALA A 362 0.03 3.97 27.61
CA ALA A 362 0.31 3.31 28.87
C ALA A 362 1.60 3.82 29.52
N ALA A 363 2.69 3.93 28.75
CA ALA A 363 3.97 4.44 29.25
C ALA A 363 3.85 5.89 29.74
N VAL A 364 3.10 6.73 29.01
CA VAL A 364 2.86 8.13 29.39
C VAL A 364 2.03 8.22 30.66
N LEU A 365 0.98 7.41 30.82
CA LEU A 365 0.15 7.39 32.02
C LEU A 365 0.95 6.96 33.25
N VAL A 366 1.78 5.92 33.13
CA VAL A 366 2.67 5.48 34.24
C VAL A 366 3.67 6.59 34.58
N LEU A 367 4.29 7.21 33.58
CA LEU A 367 5.23 8.32 33.81
C LEU A 367 4.54 9.51 34.45
N SER A 368 3.32 9.87 34.02
CA SER A 368 2.52 10.95 34.62
C SER A 368 2.26 10.70 36.09
N ALA A 369 1.78 9.50 36.43
CA ALA A 369 1.50 9.11 37.81
C ALA A 369 2.77 9.14 38.70
N LEU A 370 3.91 8.64 38.19
CA LEU A 370 5.19 8.68 38.90
C LEU A 370 5.67 10.12 39.17
N VAL A 371 5.59 10.99 38.16
CA VAL A 371 5.96 12.41 38.29
C VAL A 371 5.02 13.12 39.25
N CYS A 372 3.71 12.84 39.18
CA CYS A 372 2.71 13.40 40.10
C CYS A 372 3.03 13.05 41.58
N LEU A 373 3.32 11.77 41.87
CA LEU A 373 3.71 11.31 43.19
C LEU A 373 5.02 11.94 43.67
N LEU A 374 6.01 12.07 42.81
CA LEU A 374 7.28 12.71 43.09
C LEU A 374 7.07 14.19 43.50
N LEU A 375 6.28 14.92 42.69
CA LEU A 375 5.95 16.32 42.94
C LEU A 375 5.16 16.51 44.24
N ALA A 376 4.25 15.60 44.56
CA ALA A 376 3.50 15.59 45.80
C ALA A 376 4.42 15.41 47.03
N ARG A 377 5.44 14.56 46.91
CA ARG A 377 6.45 14.37 48.00
C ARG A 377 7.34 15.59 48.20
N ILE A 378 7.68 16.34 47.15
CA ILE A 378 8.51 17.55 47.24
C ILE A 378 7.76 18.71 47.94
N GLY A 379 6.41 18.74 47.86
CA GLY A 379 5.57 19.62 48.68
C GLY A 379 5.53 21.11 48.28
N HIS A 380 6.23 21.55 47.21
CA HIS A 380 6.32 22.96 46.82
C HIS A 380 5.62 23.27 45.49
N THR A 381 4.82 22.34 44.97
CA THR A 381 4.21 22.46 43.64
C THR A 381 2.73 22.90 43.75
N PRO A 382 2.29 23.96 43.06
CA PRO A 382 0.89 24.39 43.10
C PRO A 382 -0.03 23.28 42.50
N GLN A 383 -1.24 23.14 43.06
CA GLN A 383 -2.20 22.06 42.77
C GLN A 383 -2.46 21.86 41.26
N HIS A 384 -2.62 22.94 40.48
CA HIS A 384 -2.88 22.84 39.04
C HIS A 384 -1.72 22.20 38.27
N ARG A 385 -0.47 22.35 38.69
CA ARG A 385 0.69 21.69 38.08
C ARG A 385 0.87 20.27 38.61
N LEU A 386 0.46 20.03 39.85
CA LEU A 386 0.47 18.70 40.43
C LEU A 386 -0.49 17.76 39.69
N LEU A 387 -1.73 18.20 39.44
CA LEU A 387 -2.75 17.45 38.67
C LEU A 387 -2.40 17.25 37.20
N ALA A 388 -1.50 18.07 36.65
CA ALA A 388 -1.00 17.93 35.28
C ALA A 388 0.36 17.19 35.20
N ALA A 389 0.87 16.71 36.37
CA ALA A 389 2.22 16.13 36.52
C ALA A 389 3.31 16.99 35.84
N TRP A 390 3.25 18.33 36.04
CA TRP A 390 4.11 19.28 35.33
C TRP A 390 5.17 19.93 36.24
N PRO A 391 6.40 19.38 36.29
CA PRO A 391 7.52 20.01 36.99
C PRO A 391 7.85 21.39 36.40
N ARG A 392 8.36 22.30 37.23
CA ARG A 392 8.77 23.64 36.77
C ARG A 392 9.92 23.60 35.77
N GLU A 393 10.74 22.59 35.84
CA GLU A 393 11.97 22.41 35.07
C GLU A 393 11.68 21.79 33.66
N LEU A 394 10.54 21.09 33.52
CA LEU A 394 10.19 20.49 32.24
C LEU A 394 9.41 21.48 31.35
N PRO A 395 9.78 21.59 30.09
CA PRO A 395 9.11 22.50 29.14
C PRO A 395 7.67 22.08 28.84
N LEU A 396 7.34 20.78 28.92
CA LEU A 396 6.01 20.21 28.66
C LEU A 396 5.71 19.10 29.70
N PRO A 397 4.43 18.91 30.06
CA PRO A 397 4.01 17.77 30.87
C PRO A 397 4.13 16.46 30.08
N PRO A 398 4.33 15.30 30.74
CA PRO A 398 4.45 13.99 30.07
C PRO A 398 3.28 13.68 29.12
N ALA A 399 2.07 14.04 29.50
CA ALA A 399 0.87 13.85 28.69
C ALA A 399 0.93 14.65 27.36
N ALA A 400 1.49 15.87 27.35
CA ALA A 400 1.63 16.68 26.14
C ALA A 400 2.69 16.10 25.19
N LEU A 401 3.80 15.60 25.74
CA LEU A 401 4.81 14.89 24.96
C LEU A 401 4.23 13.60 24.33
N GLY A 402 3.46 12.85 25.11
CA GLY A 402 2.76 11.67 24.64
C GLY A 402 1.74 11.97 23.53
N ALA A 403 0.97 13.03 23.69
CA ALA A 403 0.03 13.49 22.64
C ALA A 403 0.75 13.88 21.36
N GLY A 404 1.89 14.60 21.46
CA GLY A 404 2.73 14.95 20.32
C GLY A 404 3.32 13.73 19.62
N LEU A 405 3.77 12.72 20.38
CA LEU A 405 4.29 11.47 19.85
C LEU A 405 3.20 10.65 19.15
N LEU A 406 2.02 10.51 19.76
CA LEU A 406 0.85 9.86 19.12
C LEU A 406 0.46 10.57 17.82
N GLY A 407 0.49 11.90 17.80
CA GLY A 407 0.29 12.70 16.60
C GLY A 407 1.35 12.41 15.53
N ALA A 408 2.62 12.38 15.90
CA ALA A 408 3.71 12.10 14.96
C ALA A 408 3.63 10.69 14.34
N HIS A 409 3.15 9.69 15.08
CA HIS A 409 2.88 8.36 14.56
C HIS A 409 1.80 8.33 13.47
N ALA A 410 0.89 9.30 13.44
CA ALA A 410 -0.18 9.35 12.44
C ALA A 410 0.33 9.42 10.99
N PHE A 411 1.49 10.04 10.75
CA PHE A 411 2.16 10.04 9.45
C PHE A 411 3.46 9.22 9.44
N GLY A 412 4.17 9.14 10.56
CA GLY A 412 5.48 8.50 10.60
C GLY A 412 5.46 7.03 10.21
N ASP A 413 4.43 6.30 10.60
CA ASP A 413 4.24 4.89 10.24
C ASP A 413 3.93 4.72 8.74
N GLU A 414 3.24 5.67 8.10
CA GLU A 414 2.98 5.64 6.66
C GLU A 414 4.27 5.81 5.84
N PHE A 415 5.22 6.58 6.34
CA PHE A 415 6.51 6.74 5.65
C PHE A 415 7.46 5.58 5.89
N ARG A 416 7.39 4.93 7.05
CA ARG A 416 8.13 3.68 7.31
C ARG A 416 7.58 2.50 6.52
N HIS A 417 6.28 2.49 6.33
CA HIS A 417 5.55 1.44 5.61
C HIS A 417 4.70 2.09 4.51
N PRO A 418 5.33 2.57 3.39
CA PRO A 418 4.67 3.37 2.35
C PRO A 418 3.45 2.72 1.73
N VAL A 419 3.17 1.55 2.13
CA VAL A 419 2.14 0.68 1.66
C VAL A 419 0.86 0.72 2.47
N LEU A 420 0.87 1.37 3.64
CA LEU A 420 -0.38 1.74 4.33
C LEU A 420 -1.25 2.72 3.52
N ALA A 421 -0.74 3.18 2.39
CA ALA A 421 -1.32 4.23 1.58
C ALA A 421 -2.49 3.84 0.67
N GLY A 422 -3.00 2.62 0.75
CA GLY A 422 -4.17 2.20 -0.02
C GLY A 422 -3.86 1.21 -1.15
N PRO A 423 -4.88 0.75 -1.91
CA PRO A 423 -4.74 -0.36 -2.86
C PRO A 423 -3.77 -0.10 -4.02
N TRP A 424 -3.39 1.14 -4.28
CA TRP A 424 -2.56 1.56 -5.41
C TRP A 424 -1.15 2.05 -5.02
N GLY A 425 -0.71 1.80 -3.78
CA GLY A 425 0.69 1.97 -3.36
C GLY A 425 1.19 3.41 -3.19
N GLY A 426 0.32 4.42 -3.19
CA GLY A 426 0.69 5.82 -2.94
C GLY A 426 0.04 6.39 -1.68
N ILE A 427 0.72 7.28 -0.95
CA ILE A 427 0.12 7.98 0.20
C ILE A 427 -0.88 9.02 -0.32
N PRO A 428 -2.19 8.86 -0.07
CA PRO A 428 -3.17 9.83 -0.51
C PRO A 428 -2.99 11.15 0.26
N ARG A 429 -2.68 12.23 -0.43
CA ARG A 429 -2.54 13.56 0.14
C ARG A 429 -3.82 14.38 -0.06
N SER A 430 -4.96 13.85 0.41
CA SER A 430 -6.23 14.58 0.37
C SER A 430 -6.42 15.41 1.63
N LEU A 431 -7.03 16.59 1.50
CA LEU A 431 -7.40 17.43 2.65
C LEU A 431 -8.34 16.69 3.62
N GLY A 432 -9.22 15.83 3.09
CA GLY A 432 -10.11 15.00 3.90
C GLY A 432 -9.35 13.99 4.78
N LEU A 433 -8.25 13.43 4.28
CA LEU A 433 -7.40 12.53 5.08
C LEU A 433 -6.63 13.31 6.15
N LEU A 434 -6.10 14.50 5.82
CA LEU A 434 -5.45 15.37 6.81
C LEU A 434 -6.41 15.75 7.92
N ALA A 435 -7.63 16.19 7.58
CA ALA A 435 -8.65 16.51 8.58
C ALA A 435 -8.99 15.30 9.45
N ALA A 436 -9.12 14.11 8.88
CA ALA A 436 -9.35 12.88 9.63
C ALA A 436 -8.20 12.57 10.59
N LYS A 437 -6.94 12.73 10.16
CA LYS A 437 -5.76 12.55 11.02
C LYS A 437 -5.74 13.53 12.19
N LEU A 438 -6.02 14.81 11.92
CA LEU A 438 -6.09 15.83 12.97
C LEU A 438 -7.22 15.54 13.98
N LEU A 439 -8.39 15.11 13.49
CA LEU A 439 -9.53 14.73 14.36
C LEU A 439 -9.21 13.51 15.22
N VAL A 440 -8.62 12.46 14.63
CA VAL A 440 -8.26 11.24 15.39
C VAL A 440 -7.14 11.52 16.38
N ALA A 441 -6.12 12.29 15.99
CA ALA A 441 -5.03 12.69 16.89
C ALA A 441 -5.55 13.59 18.03
N GLY A 442 -6.44 14.54 17.72
CA GLY A 442 -7.12 15.36 18.74
C GLY A 442 -7.96 14.53 19.70
N GLY A 443 -8.75 13.57 19.18
CA GLY A 443 -9.51 12.63 19.99
C GLY A 443 -8.62 11.76 20.90
N ALA A 444 -7.51 11.25 20.38
CA ALA A 444 -6.53 10.50 21.17
C ALA A 444 -5.86 11.37 22.25
N ALA A 445 -5.55 12.64 21.93
CA ALA A 445 -5.01 13.58 22.91
C ALA A 445 -6.03 13.89 24.02
N LEU A 446 -7.32 14.05 23.67
CA LEU A 446 -8.39 14.25 24.66
C LEU A 446 -8.57 13.03 25.57
N THR A 447 -8.57 11.82 25.01
CA THR A 447 -8.65 10.59 25.82
C THR A 447 -7.44 10.45 26.75
N LEU A 448 -6.24 10.73 26.23
CA LEU A 448 -5.01 10.71 27.05
C LEU A 448 -5.06 11.77 28.16
N ALA A 449 -5.58 12.98 27.86
CA ALA A 449 -5.77 14.05 28.83
C ALA A 449 -6.68 13.61 29.99
N LEU A 450 -7.84 13.04 29.67
CA LEU A 450 -8.79 12.58 30.68
C LEU A 450 -8.23 11.43 31.53
N LEU A 451 -7.55 10.47 30.88
CA LEU A 451 -6.94 9.34 31.58
C LEU A 451 -5.77 9.77 32.47
N ALA A 452 -4.93 10.71 32.02
CA ALA A 452 -3.82 11.24 32.81
C ALA A 452 -4.34 12.03 34.01
N ALA A 453 -5.25 12.99 33.80
CA ALA A 453 -5.82 13.77 34.93
C ALA A 453 -6.57 12.88 35.93
N GLY A 454 -7.39 11.93 35.45
CA GLY A 454 -8.09 10.99 36.33
C GLY A 454 -7.15 10.04 37.06
N GLY A 455 -6.10 9.56 36.40
CA GLY A 455 -5.06 8.72 37.00
C GLY A 455 -4.24 9.48 38.06
N ASP A 456 -3.80 10.70 37.75
CA ASP A 456 -3.05 11.55 38.66
C ASP A 456 -3.89 11.96 39.88
N LEU A 457 -5.18 12.31 39.67
CA LEU A 457 -6.13 12.56 40.76
C LEU A 457 -6.34 11.32 41.64
N GLY A 458 -6.52 10.15 41.03
CA GLY A 458 -6.68 8.88 41.74
C GLY A 458 -5.45 8.51 42.58
N THR A 459 -4.25 8.70 42.03
CA THR A 459 -2.99 8.45 42.76
C THR A 459 -2.81 9.41 43.93
N LEU A 460 -3.14 10.69 43.75
CA LEU A 460 -3.09 11.66 44.85
C LEU A 460 -4.09 11.32 45.94
N TYR A 461 -5.31 10.96 45.60
CA TYR A 461 -6.35 10.55 46.56
C TYR A 461 -5.92 9.32 47.39
N LEU A 462 -5.34 8.31 46.73
CA LEU A 462 -4.89 7.07 47.40
C LEU A 462 -3.71 7.28 48.34
N PHE A 463 -2.75 8.15 48.01
CA PHE A 463 -1.50 8.29 48.74
C PHE A 463 -1.47 9.49 49.72
N HIS A 464 -2.24 10.56 49.46
CA HIS A 464 -2.20 11.81 50.22
C HIS A 464 -3.57 12.24 50.77
N GLY A 465 -4.63 11.48 50.55
CA GLY A 465 -5.96 11.78 51.06
C GLY A 465 -6.71 12.88 50.28
N ARG A 466 -7.83 13.37 50.88
CA ARG A 466 -8.71 14.33 50.24
C ARG A 466 -8.16 15.73 50.06
N GLU A 467 -7.27 16.18 50.97
CA GLU A 467 -6.82 17.58 50.99
C GLU A 467 -6.08 18.03 49.73
N LEU A 468 -5.31 17.13 49.10
CA LEU A 468 -4.57 17.41 47.85
C LEU A 468 -5.40 17.11 46.59
N ALA A 469 -6.57 16.47 46.74
CA ALA A 469 -7.44 16.07 45.60
C ALA A 469 -8.56 17.10 45.33
N GLU A 470 -8.66 18.19 46.11
CA GLU A 470 -9.66 19.24 45.87
C GLU A 470 -9.38 20.00 44.56
N ALA A 471 -10.44 20.21 43.76
CA ALA A 471 -10.31 20.94 42.50
C ALA A 471 -10.15 22.45 42.76
N PRO A 472 -9.20 23.14 42.12
CA PRO A 472 -9.05 24.58 42.21
C PRO A 472 -10.33 25.31 41.73
N ALA A 473 -10.64 26.49 42.31
CA ALA A 473 -11.83 27.28 41.92
C ALA A 473 -11.86 27.59 40.41
N ASP A 474 -10.70 27.75 39.76
CA ASP A 474 -10.56 28.09 38.33
C ASP A 474 -10.37 26.84 37.43
N TRP A 475 -10.72 25.64 37.95
CA TRP A 475 -10.48 24.40 37.21
C TRP A 475 -11.00 24.37 35.75
N PRO A 476 -12.13 25.00 35.36
CA PRO A 476 -12.59 24.92 33.96
C PRO A 476 -11.64 25.63 32.99
N SER A 477 -11.08 26.78 33.37
CA SER A 477 -10.16 27.54 32.56
C SER A 477 -8.79 26.86 32.47
N LEU A 478 -8.33 26.27 33.57
CA LEU A 478 -7.07 25.51 33.63
C LEU A 478 -7.18 24.22 32.80
N ALA A 479 -8.30 23.48 32.92
CA ALA A 479 -8.55 22.28 32.17
C ALA A 479 -8.63 22.57 30.65
N ALA A 480 -9.32 23.63 30.25
CA ALA A 480 -9.42 24.03 28.84
C ALA A 480 -8.03 24.39 28.27
N SER A 481 -7.22 25.13 29.03
CA SER A 481 -5.85 25.49 28.64
C SER A 481 -4.95 24.25 28.49
N TRP A 482 -5.05 23.33 29.42
CA TRP A 482 -4.28 22.09 29.40
C TRP A 482 -4.69 21.16 28.25
N ILE A 483 -6.00 20.97 28.04
CA ILE A 483 -6.54 20.21 26.89
C ILE A 483 -6.06 20.85 25.58
N GLY A 484 -6.13 22.18 25.46
CA GLY A 484 -5.67 22.89 24.27
C GLY A 484 -4.17 22.68 24.00
N LEU A 485 -3.37 22.62 25.06
CA LEU A 485 -1.93 22.30 24.95
C LEU A 485 -1.72 20.89 24.39
N LEU A 486 -2.42 19.87 24.89
CA LEU A 486 -2.30 18.50 24.44
C LEU A 486 -2.75 18.34 22.98
N VAL A 487 -3.89 18.92 22.62
CA VAL A 487 -4.40 18.89 21.24
C VAL A 487 -3.45 19.63 20.30
N GLY A 488 -2.92 20.80 20.72
CA GLY A 488 -1.93 21.55 19.96
C GLY A 488 -0.64 20.76 19.73
N CYS A 489 -0.12 20.08 20.73
CA CYS A 489 1.04 19.20 20.62
C CYS A 489 0.77 18.02 19.66
N ALA A 490 -0.41 17.40 19.76
CA ALA A 490 -0.81 16.32 18.85
C ALA A 490 -0.86 16.80 17.38
N TRP A 491 -1.47 17.94 17.13
CA TRP A 491 -1.53 18.52 15.78
C TRP A 491 -0.18 18.96 15.24
N ALA A 492 0.66 19.56 16.08
CA ALA A 492 2.04 19.89 15.71
C ALA A 492 2.83 18.62 15.33
N GLY A 493 2.68 17.54 16.11
CA GLY A 493 3.26 16.24 15.80
C GLY A 493 2.81 15.67 14.46
N VAL A 494 1.49 15.68 14.20
CA VAL A 494 0.91 15.23 12.90
C VAL A 494 1.49 16.02 11.74
N LEU A 495 1.45 17.35 11.79
CA LEU A 495 1.86 18.22 10.70
C LEU A 495 3.37 18.15 10.44
N ALA A 496 4.17 18.18 11.50
CA ALA A 496 5.62 18.08 11.39
C ALA A 496 6.06 16.71 10.83
N ALA A 497 5.48 15.61 11.31
CA ALA A 497 5.76 14.29 10.75
C ALA A 497 5.34 14.19 9.29
N GLY A 498 4.24 14.84 8.89
CA GLY A 498 3.79 14.91 7.50
C GLY A 498 4.73 15.69 6.58
N ILE A 499 5.35 16.78 7.07
CA ILE A 499 6.32 17.59 6.33
C ILE A 499 7.66 16.88 6.22
N PHE A 500 8.22 16.47 7.36
CA PHE A 500 9.58 15.90 7.46
C PHE A 500 9.64 14.40 7.16
N ARG A 501 8.50 13.77 6.96
CA ARG A 501 8.37 12.32 6.65
C ARG A 501 9.03 11.40 7.69
N SER A 502 9.04 11.82 8.95
CA SER A 502 9.71 11.12 10.05
C SER A 502 9.00 11.35 11.37
N THR A 503 8.82 10.29 12.18
CA THR A 503 8.26 10.38 13.53
C THR A 503 9.18 11.15 14.48
N SER A 504 10.49 10.93 14.38
CA SER A 504 11.50 11.60 15.22
C SER A 504 11.53 13.11 14.99
N ALA A 505 11.44 13.54 13.71
CA ALA A 505 11.34 14.96 13.39
C ALA A 505 10.01 15.57 13.87
N GLY A 506 8.92 14.81 13.85
CA GLY A 506 7.65 15.23 14.44
C GLY A 506 7.77 15.50 15.94
N LEU A 507 8.39 14.60 16.69
CA LEU A 507 8.63 14.78 18.12
C LEU A 507 9.60 15.94 18.41
N ALA A 508 10.68 16.05 17.62
CA ALA A 508 11.62 17.17 17.74
C ALA A 508 10.94 18.53 17.53
N ALA A 509 10.01 18.62 16.58
CA ALA A 509 9.23 19.85 16.37
C ALA A 509 8.33 20.19 17.57
N VAL A 510 7.69 19.19 18.18
CA VAL A 510 6.89 19.39 19.40
C VAL A 510 7.75 19.92 20.55
N LEU A 511 8.96 19.39 20.75
CA LEU A 511 9.92 19.85 21.76
C LEU A 511 10.51 21.22 21.43
N ALA A 512 10.68 21.54 20.14
CA ALA A 512 11.20 22.85 19.72
C ALA A 512 10.25 24.01 20.06
N VAL A 513 8.94 23.77 20.12
CA VAL A 513 7.97 24.82 20.45
C VAL A 513 8.27 25.47 21.81
N PRO A 514 8.29 24.78 22.96
CA PRO A 514 8.55 25.42 24.24
C PRO A 514 10.00 25.88 24.41
N VAL A 515 10.96 25.21 23.79
CA VAL A 515 12.40 25.49 23.96
C VAL A 515 12.88 26.65 23.10
N LEU A 516 12.41 26.74 21.85
CA LEU A 516 12.87 27.73 20.89
C LEU A 516 11.80 28.76 20.54
N VAL A 517 10.55 28.31 20.24
CA VAL A 517 9.51 29.21 19.70
C VAL A 517 8.95 30.11 20.80
N VAL A 518 8.69 29.57 21.99
CA VAL A 518 8.16 30.37 23.11
C VAL A 518 9.09 31.54 23.47
N PRO A 519 10.40 31.35 23.71
CA PRO A 519 11.31 32.46 24.01
C PRO A 519 11.40 33.48 22.85
N LEU A 520 11.39 32.99 21.61
CA LEU A 520 11.44 33.87 20.43
C LEU A 520 10.19 34.74 20.33
N VAL A 521 9.00 34.15 20.52
CA VAL A 521 7.71 34.86 20.51
C VAL A 521 7.63 35.86 21.66
N GLN A 522 8.08 35.49 22.85
CA GLN A 522 8.13 36.41 24.00
C GLN A 522 9.04 37.60 23.74
N LYS A 523 10.20 37.37 23.13
CA LYS A 523 11.16 38.44 22.83
C LYS A 523 10.66 39.37 21.72
N ALA A 524 10.06 38.79 20.64
CA ALA A 524 9.63 39.55 19.48
C ALA A 524 8.28 40.24 19.66
N TRP A 525 7.32 39.58 20.33
CA TRP A 525 5.91 40.01 20.37
C TRP A 525 5.37 40.21 21.78
N GLY A 526 6.20 40.02 22.81
CA GLY A 526 5.80 40.15 24.21
C GLY A 526 5.10 41.49 24.55
N PRO A 527 5.53 42.65 24.04
CA PRO A 527 4.83 43.92 24.26
C PRO A 527 3.43 43.96 23.62
N LEU A 528 3.27 43.42 22.41
CA LEU A 528 2.00 43.33 21.68
C LEU A 528 1.02 42.36 22.34
N LEU A 529 1.50 41.20 22.79
CA LEU A 529 0.68 40.21 23.47
C LEU A 529 0.18 40.72 24.84
N ARG A 530 0.99 41.51 25.56
CA ARG A 530 0.56 42.18 26.80
C ARG A 530 -0.50 43.25 26.50
N ALA A 531 -0.31 44.07 25.47
CA ALA A 531 -1.31 45.04 25.05
C ALA A 531 -2.64 44.42 24.60
N ALA A 532 -2.61 43.26 23.93
CA ALA A 532 -3.80 42.51 23.54
C ALA A 532 -4.51 41.89 24.76
N ALA A 533 -3.76 41.39 25.75
CA ALA A 533 -4.32 40.88 27.01
C ALA A 533 -4.97 42.02 27.83
N ASP A 534 -4.34 43.16 27.92
CA ASP A 534 -4.87 44.37 28.59
C ASP A 534 -6.13 44.89 27.85
N PHE A 535 -6.14 44.85 26.53
CA PHE A 535 -7.31 45.25 25.74
C PHE A 535 -8.49 44.31 25.93
N SER A 536 -8.26 42.98 25.98
CA SER A 536 -9.29 42.00 26.29
C SER A 536 -9.87 42.13 27.70
N ALA A 537 -9.05 42.51 28.69
CA ALA A 537 -9.47 42.79 30.03
C ALA A 537 -10.35 44.05 30.11
N ARG A 538 -10.00 45.11 29.36
CA ARG A 538 -10.78 46.35 29.29
C ARG A 538 -12.12 46.21 28.58
N ILE A 539 -12.21 45.36 27.52
CA ILE A 539 -13.49 45.04 26.88
C ILE A 539 -14.43 44.29 27.83
N HIS A 540 -13.92 43.44 28.71
CA HIS A 540 -14.71 42.76 29.75
C HIS A 540 -15.28 43.70 30.82
N GLU A 541 -14.58 44.77 31.09
CA GLU A 541 -15.00 45.77 32.07
C GLU A 541 -16.02 46.79 31.55
N SER A 542 -16.06 47.04 30.22
CA SER A 542 -16.80 48.14 29.60
C SER A 542 -18.09 47.75 28.85
N ALA A 543 -18.44 46.51 28.67
CA ALA A 543 -19.67 46.11 27.96
C ALA A 543 -20.27 44.83 28.50
N PRO A 544 -21.56 44.79 28.86
CA PRO A 544 -22.30 43.55 29.07
C PRO A 544 -22.88 43.09 27.73
N PRO A 545 -22.22 42.23 26.98
CA PRO A 545 -22.86 41.62 25.83
C PRO A 545 -23.70 40.44 26.27
N ARG A 546 -24.98 40.55 26.09
CA ARG A 546 -25.91 39.41 26.24
C ARG A 546 -26.04 38.68 24.89
N TRP A 547 -25.12 37.78 24.63
CA TRP A 547 -25.29 36.83 23.52
C TRP A 547 -26.14 35.65 23.97
N PRO A 548 -27.18 35.22 23.21
CA PRO A 548 -28.17 34.24 23.69
C PRO A 548 -27.66 32.82 23.89
N PHE A 549 -26.41 32.49 23.57
CA PHE A 549 -25.88 31.11 23.60
C PHE A 549 -24.58 30.92 24.41
N GLY A 550 -24.19 31.81 25.28
CA GLY A 550 -22.98 31.64 26.09
C GLY A 550 -21.66 31.62 25.29
N GLY A 551 -21.67 31.96 24.02
CA GLY A 551 -20.51 31.99 23.12
C GLY A 551 -19.39 32.93 23.57
N GLU A 552 -19.74 33.96 24.35
CA GLU A 552 -18.79 34.90 24.98
C GLU A 552 -17.78 34.19 25.88
N ARG A 553 -18.23 33.21 26.67
CA ARG A 553 -17.37 32.42 27.56
C ARG A 553 -16.36 31.60 26.74
N CYS A 554 -16.81 31.00 25.64
CA CYS A 554 -15.91 30.24 24.74
C CYS A 554 -14.89 31.17 24.05
N VAL A 555 -15.30 32.33 23.56
CA VAL A 555 -14.41 33.32 22.95
C VAL A 555 -13.41 33.88 23.97
N ALA A 556 -13.86 34.19 25.20
CA ALA A 556 -12.99 34.68 26.25
C ALA A 556 -11.98 33.62 26.72
N VAL A 557 -12.38 32.36 26.80
CA VAL A 557 -11.48 31.24 27.11
C VAL A 557 -10.47 31.05 26.01
N LEU A 558 -10.88 31.05 24.75
CA LEU A 558 -9.99 30.96 23.58
C LEU A 558 -9.00 32.15 23.54
N ALA A 559 -9.49 33.38 23.74
CA ALA A 559 -8.64 34.57 23.79
C ALA A 559 -7.60 34.50 24.92
N ARG A 560 -7.99 34.03 26.13
CA ARG A 560 -7.05 33.80 27.22
C ARG A 560 -6.03 32.70 26.93
N MET A 561 -6.46 31.62 26.28
CA MET A 561 -5.54 30.53 25.85
C MET A 561 -4.50 31.06 24.85
N ILE A 562 -4.93 31.86 23.86
CA ILE A 562 -4.04 32.44 22.85
C ILE A 562 -3.15 33.52 23.46
N ALA A 563 -3.62 34.28 24.45
CA ALA A 563 -2.84 35.30 25.15
C ALA A 563 -1.73 34.72 26.05
N GLN A 564 -1.80 33.43 26.44
CA GLN A 564 -0.70 32.76 27.12
C GLN A 564 0.48 32.53 26.17
N PRO A 565 1.74 32.76 26.60
CA PRO A 565 2.90 32.66 25.71
C PRO A 565 3.09 31.27 25.09
N VAL A 566 2.74 30.22 25.83
CA VAL A 566 2.78 28.83 25.31
C VAL A 566 1.64 28.60 24.29
N GLY A 567 0.44 29.10 24.57
CA GLY A 567 -0.71 28.97 23.68
C GLY A 567 -0.51 29.71 22.34
N SER A 568 0.00 30.94 22.39
CA SER A 568 0.31 31.74 21.18
C SER A 568 1.43 31.10 20.34
N ALA A 569 2.49 30.62 20.98
CA ALA A 569 3.58 29.92 20.31
C ALA A 569 3.12 28.63 19.61
N LEU A 570 2.26 27.84 20.29
CA LEU A 570 1.64 26.66 19.71
C LEU A 570 0.74 26.99 18.53
N ALA A 571 -0.15 27.98 18.67
CA ALA A 571 -1.06 28.40 17.61
C ALA A 571 -0.28 28.86 16.37
N LEU A 572 0.76 29.67 16.54
CA LEU A 572 1.65 30.11 15.46
C LEU A 572 2.39 28.93 14.83
N SER A 573 2.93 28.01 15.64
CA SER A 573 3.64 26.83 15.14
C SER A 573 2.72 25.90 14.34
N VAL A 574 1.52 25.62 14.85
CA VAL A 574 0.52 24.78 14.15
C VAL A 574 0.08 25.46 12.85
N THR A 575 -0.14 26.77 12.87
CA THR A 575 -0.53 27.54 11.67
C THR A 575 0.59 27.52 10.63
N ALA A 576 1.83 27.78 11.04
CA ALA A 576 2.99 27.74 10.14
C ALA A 576 3.21 26.34 9.55
N LEU A 577 3.11 25.29 10.36
CA LEU A 577 3.21 23.90 9.90
C LEU A 577 2.06 23.53 8.96
N LEU A 578 0.84 24.00 9.23
CA LEU A 578 -0.29 23.77 8.34
C LEU A 578 -0.08 24.44 6.98
N CYS A 579 0.35 25.70 6.97
CA CYS A 579 0.69 26.41 5.74
C CYS A 579 1.82 25.71 4.97
N ALA A 580 2.89 25.32 5.64
CA ALA A 580 4.01 24.59 5.03
C ALA A 580 3.56 23.23 4.45
N TYR A 581 2.71 22.48 5.16
CA TYR A 581 2.15 21.22 4.68
C TYR A 581 1.29 21.45 3.41
N LEU A 582 0.41 22.45 3.42
CA LEU A 582 -0.43 22.79 2.27
C LEU A 582 0.38 23.21 1.06
N LEU A 583 1.43 24.02 1.25
CA LEU A 583 2.35 24.43 0.19
C LEU A 583 3.11 23.21 -0.37
N ALA A 584 3.67 22.37 0.49
CA ALA A 584 4.37 21.15 0.08
C ALA A 584 3.46 20.20 -0.74
N THR A 585 2.18 20.08 -0.36
CA THR A 585 1.21 19.27 -1.11
C THR A 585 0.83 19.89 -2.46
N ARG A 586 0.76 21.21 -2.58
CA ARG A 586 0.52 21.90 -3.86
C ARG A 586 1.72 21.76 -4.80
N CYS A 587 2.92 21.99 -4.32
CA CYS A 587 4.14 21.85 -5.13
C CYS A 587 4.36 20.42 -5.63
N SER A 588 3.97 19.40 -4.85
CA SER A 588 4.05 18.00 -5.28
C SER A 588 2.97 17.58 -6.31
N ARG A 589 1.90 18.37 -6.47
CA ARG A 589 0.88 18.17 -7.51
C ARG A 589 1.23 18.85 -8.83
N ALA A 590 2.07 19.90 -8.77
CA ALA A 590 2.50 20.66 -9.94
C ALA A 590 3.70 20.03 -10.68
N ARG A 591 4.40 19.09 -10.05
CA ARG A 591 5.44 18.24 -10.65
C ARG A 591 4.85 16.91 -11.09
#